data_fa969e47b87bceb6cc837846b46be4db
#
_entry.id   fa969e47b87bceb6cc837846b46be4db
#
_cell.length_a   1.000
_cell.length_b   1.000
_cell.length_c   1.000
_cell.angle_alpha   90.00
_cell.angle_beta   90.00
_cell.angle_gamma   90.00
#
_symmetry.space_group_name_H-M   'P 1'
#
loop_
_entity.id
_entity.type
_entity.pdbx_description
1 polymer ?
#
loop_
_entity_poly.entity_id
_entity_poly.type
_entity_poly.pdbx_seq_one_letter_code
_entity_poly.pdbx_strand_id
1 'polypeptide(L)'
;MRQAVPSLIKWGELRGGAMFSNDSKDTKLQDFLMTPDNSLCDYGTLYKIINFANSVIKNAPKVQASDNTYYDAVMNAHLCEAYFQRAYCYLILVKNFKEVPLVLNPYTDDSQDTNAAKDSEEDIVKQIKADVETALATNSAKSTYENDWETKGRVTKWALYALMADVSLWSEDYETCKKYCDMILDANKSGEQFYPRFLKNTQDWYTIFYPGNSNESIFELNWNYELAKESNNFSLELFPMSNSGLNFTTDAIAKMDEEVAKVMNPGERTGRMNLATYATVNGTKYLWKYYGNDVADIEGGVRLHQDANFILYRVAEIILMKAQAEVMTGHVSEAIDLVNQIRERASLPVITDAEKESYGEENTLEEILHQKEMEFFGEAKRWYDLLWLARIDNSSP
;
A
#
# COMPACT_ATOMS: atom_id res chain seq x y z
N MET A 1 -10.65 7.99 -4.54
CA MET A 1 -9.70 7.27 -3.65
C MET A 1 -9.65 7.86 -2.23
N ARG A 2 -9.39 9.15 -2.03
CA ARG A 2 -9.24 9.76 -0.68
C ARG A 2 -10.39 9.43 0.29
N GLN A 3 -11.64 9.39 -0.17
CA GLN A 3 -12.82 9.03 0.66
C GLN A 3 -12.83 7.57 1.11
N ALA A 4 -12.10 6.69 0.43
CA ALA A 4 -12.02 5.28 0.80
C ALA A 4 -10.96 4.99 1.89
N VAL A 5 -10.04 5.94 2.18
CA VAL A 5 -8.90 5.71 3.07
C VAL A 5 -9.31 5.16 4.45
N PRO A 6 -10.34 5.69 5.14
CA PRO A 6 -10.75 5.12 6.42
C PRO A 6 -11.13 3.63 6.32
N SER A 7 -11.88 3.25 5.28
CA SER A 7 -12.25 1.85 5.07
C SER A 7 -11.04 0.99 4.70
N LEU A 8 -10.12 1.49 3.85
CA LEU A 8 -8.89 0.78 3.49
C LEU A 8 -8.06 0.45 4.72
N ILE A 9 -7.87 1.43 5.61
CA ILE A 9 -7.12 1.25 6.86
C ILE A 9 -7.81 0.20 7.74
N LYS A 10 -9.11 0.35 7.99
CA LYS A 10 -9.87 -0.59 8.82
C LYS A 10 -9.84 -2.02 8.26
N TRP A 11 -10.02 -2.18 6.95
CA TRP A 11 -9.95 -3.49 6.30
C TRP A 11 -8.57 -4.13 6.37
N GLY A 12 -7.51 -3.33 6.24
CA GLY A 12 -6.14 -3.82 6.24
C GLY A 12 -5.52 -4.04 7.62
N GLU A 13 -6.03 -3.34 8.67
CA GLU A 13 -5.41 -3.39 10.00
C GLU A 13 -6.22 -4.20 11.03
N LEU A 14 -7.55 -4.02 11.08
CA LEU A 14 -8.34 -4.53 12.21
C LEU A 14 -8.44 -6.05 12.31
N ARG A 15 -8.22 -6.79 11.22
CA ARG A 15 -8.19 -8.26 11.21
C ARG A 15 -6.76 -8.82 11.34
N GLY A 16 -5.78 -7.92 11.34
CA GLY A 16 -4.35 -8.29 11.30
C GLY A 16 -3.73 -8.59 12.66
N GLY A 17 -4.45 -8.44 13.77
CA GLY A 17 -3.97 -8.71 15.12
C GLY A 17 -2.98 -7.67 15.68
N ALA A 18 -2.54 -6.70 14.88
CA ALA A 18 -1.59 -5.67 15.30
C ALA A 18 -2.25 -4.42 15.87
N MET A 19 -3.43 -4.09 15.37
CA MET A 19 -4.24 -2.95 15.83
C MET A 19 -5.66 -3.36 16.19
N PHE A 20 -6.28 -2.61 17.08
CA PHE A 20 -7.66 -2.82 17.49
C PHE A 20 -8.41 -1.50 17.63
N SER A 21 -9.73 -1.57 17.62
CA SER A 21 -10.66 -0.48 17.91
C SER A 21 -11.67 -0.93 18.97
N ASN A 22 -12.16 0.03 19.74
CA ASN A 22 -13.26 -0.19 20.70
C ASN A 22 -14.63 0.22 20.11
N ASP A 23 -14.68 0.72 18.86
CA ASP A 23 -15.95 1.03 18.20
C ASP A 23 -16.72 -0.25 17.87
N SER A 24 -18.02 -0.25 18.12
CA SER A 24 -18.87 -1.44 18.01
C SER A 24 -19.00 -1.98 16.57
N LYS A 25 -18.80 -1.17 15.54
CA LYS A 25 -18.80 -1.62 14.14
C LYS A 25 -17.46 -2.24 13.77
N ASP A 26 -16.39 -1.65 14.27
CA ASP A 26 -15.02 -2.11 14.05
C ASP A 26 -14.78 -3.45 14.75
N THR A 27 -15.28 -3.63 15.99
CA THR A 27 -15.16 -4.90 16.73
C THR A 27 -15.82 -6.06 15.99
N LYS A 28 -16.93 -5.83 15.28
CA LYS A 28 -17.52 -6.87 14.43
C LYS A 28 -16.59 -7.31 13.29
N LEU A 29 -15.82 -6.40 12.73
CA LEU A 29 -14.82 -6.75 11.72
C LEU A 29 -13.65 -7.53 12.33
N GLN A 30 -13.14 -7.08 13.49
CA GLN A 30 -12.06 -7.74 14.23
C GLN A 30 -12.42 -9.18 14.63
N ASP A 31 -13.65 -9.37 15.10
CA ASP A 31 -14.14 -10.65 15.63
C ASP A 31 -14.72 -11.56 14.54
N PHE A 32 -14.63 -11.18 13.26
CA PHE A 32 -15.23 -11.89 12.12
C PHE A 32 -16.74 -12.12 12.24
N LEU A 33 -17.45 -11.20 12.90
CA LEU A 33 -18.89 -11.21 13.14
C LEU A 33 -19.65 -10.21 12.25
N MET A 34 -19.17 -10.03 11.03
CA MET A 34 -19.74 -9.07 10.08
C MET A 34 -21.14 -9.46 9.65
N THR A 35 -22.02 -8.47 9.59
CA THR A 35 -23.37 -8.57 9.05
C THR A 35 -23.55 -7.59 7.90
N PRO A 36 -24.45 -7.84 6.93
CA PRO A 36 -24.59 -7.01 5.73
C PRO A 36 -24.93 -5.53 6.00
N ASP A 37 -25.49 -5.23 7.17
CA ASP A 37 -25.84 -3.87 7.63
C ASP A 37 -24.65 -3.10 8.22
N ASN A 38 -23.50 -3.77 8.42
CA ASN A 38 -22.28 -3.08 8.87
C ASN A 38 -21.74 -2.19 7.74
N SER A 39 -21.48 -0.91 8.05
CA SER A 39 -20.97 0.06 7.07
C SER A 39 -19.62 -0.32 6.45
N LEU A 40 -18.84 -1.21 7.07
CA LEU A 40 -17.61 -1.75 6.51
C LEU A 40 -17.84 -2.83 5.43
N CYS A 41 -19.09 -3.26 5.22
CA CYS A 41 -19.50 -4.04 4.05
C CYS A 41 -19.81 -3.18 2.83
N ASP A 42 -19.86 -1.84 2.98
CA ASP A 42 -20.13 -0.92 1.88
C ASP A 42 -18.87 -0.67 1.04
N TYR A 43 -18.90 -1.12 -0.19
CA TYR A 43 -17.88 -0.89 -1.20
C TYR A 43 -18.33 0.08 -2.32
N GLY A 44 -19.42 0.79 -2.12
CA GLY A 44 -20.00 1.72 -3.11
C GLY A 44 -19.04 2.82 -3.55
N THR A 45 -18.17 3.29 -2.64
CA THR A 45 -17.12 4.26 -2.99
C THR A 45 -16.15 3.70 -4.04
N LEU A 46 -15.76 2.42 -3.96
CA LEU A 46 -14.87 1.81 -4.94
C LEU A 46 -15.56 1.68 -6.31
N TYR A 47 -16.82 1.27 -6.35
CA TYR A 47 -17.59 1.23 -7.60
C TYR A 47 -17.84 2.61 -8.22
N LYS A 48 -17.97 3.65 -7.40
CA LYS A 48 -18.02 5.03 -7.90
C LYS A 48 -16.72 5.42 -8.61
N ILE A 49 -15.56 5.03 -8.08
CA ILE A 49 -14.27 5.26 -8.74
C ILE A 49 -14.17 4.44 -10.03
N ILE A 50 -14.56 3.17 -10.00
CA ILE A 50 -14.63 2.31 -11.19
C ILE A 50 -15.51 2.94 -12.28
N ASN A 51 -16.67 3.47 -11.92
CA ASN A 51 -17.56 4.13 -12.86
C ASN A 51 -16.93 5.36 -13.53
N PHE A 52 -16.20 6.19 -12.78
CA PHE A 52 -15.46 7.31 -13.35
C PHE A 52 -14.34 6.82 -14.27
N ALA A 53 -13.58 5.82 -13.87
CA ALA A 53 -12.53 5.22 -14.70
C ALA A 53 -13.12 4.66 -16.01
N ASN A 54 -14.22 3.90 -15.93
CA ASN A 54 -14.95 3.39 -17.10
C ASN A 54 -15.41 4.52 -18.03
N SER A 55 -15.87 5.64 -17.45
CA SER A 55 -16.30 6.81 -18.23
C SER A 55 -15.14 7.43 -19.00
N VAL A 56 -13.96 7.54 -18.39
CA VAL A 56 -12.74 8.03 -19.07
C VAL A 56 -12.33 7.04 -20.17
N ILE A 57 -12.23 5.76 -19.86
CA ILE A 57 -11.83 4.71 -20.81
C ILE A 57 -12.74 4.70 -22.05
N LYS A 58 -14.06 4.82 -21.85
CA LYS A 58 -15.05 4.78 -22.94
C LYS A 58 -15.07 6.06 -23.79
N ASN A 59 -14.86 7.22 -23.17
CA ASN A 59 -15.11 8.50 -23.83
C ASN A 59 -13.85 9.26 -24.25
N ALA A 60 -12.69 9.03 -23.67
CA ALA A 60 -11.45 9.69 -24.07
C ALA A 60 -11.14 9.55 -25.57
N PRO A 61 -11.29 8.35 -26.21
CA PRO A 61 -11.10 8.22 -27.63
C PRO A 61 -12.08 9.03 -28.51
N LYS A 62 -13.31 9.25 -28.02
CA LYS A 62 -14.30 10.07 -28.72
C LYS A 62 -13.98 11.56 -28.64
N VAL A 63 -13.47 12.00 -27.47
CA VAL A 63 -13.01 13.38 -27.31
C VAL A 63 -11.82 13.63 -28.23
N GLN A 64 -10.84 12.72 -28.27
CA GLN A 64 -9.68 12.82 -29.15
C GLN A 64 -10.08 12.92 -30.63
N ALA A 65 -11.08 12.14 -31.07
CA ALA A 65 -11.58 12.20 -32.45
C ALA A 65 -12.24 13.52 -32.83
N SER A 66 -12.68 14.33 -31.85
CA SER A 66 -13.36 15.63 -32.05
C SER A 66 -12.53 16.84 -31.66
N ASP A 67 -11.42 16.67 -30.96
CA ASP A 67 -10.54 17.73 -30.47
C ASP A 67 -9.07 17.45 -30.84
N ASN A 68 -8.56 18.14 -31.84
CA ASN A 68 -7.19 17.97 -32.33
C ASN A 68 -6.11 18.41 -31.31
N THR A 69 -6.47 19.13 -30.26
CA THR A 69 -5.55 19.50 -29.19
C THR A 69 -5.37 18.38 -28.16
N TYR A 70 -6.30 17.43 -28.10
CA TYR A 70 -6.25 16.24 -27.28
C TYR A 70 -5.61 15.07 -28.07
N TYR A 71 -4.30 15.17 -28.29
CA TYR A 71 -3.56 14.19 -29.12
C TYR A 71 -3.29 12.87 -28.38
N ASP A 72 -2.95 11.82 -29.13
CA ASP A 72 -2.83 10.43 -28.65
C ASP A 72 -2.00 10.26 -27.38
N ALA A 73 -0.84 10.91 -27.28
CA ALA A 73 0.03 10.76 -26.12
C ALA A 73 -0.61 11.30 -24.82
N VAL A 74 -1.41 12.38 -24.92
CA VAL A 74 -2.13 12.95 -23.76
C VAL A 74 -3.32 12.05 -23.40
N MET A 75 -4.08 11.63 -24.39
CA MET A 75 -5.19 10.69 -24.18
C MET A 75 -4.70 9.39 -23.52
N ASN A 76 -3.66 8.79 -24.08
CA ASN A 76 -3.12 7.53 -23.57
C ASN A 76 -2.56 7.67 -22.15
N ALA A 77 -1.96 8.81 -21.79
CA ALA A 77 -1.54 9.07 -20.41
C ALA A 77 -2.75 9.10 -19.45
N HIS A 78 -3.86 9.73 -19.82
CA HIS A 78 -5.10 9.70 -19.03
C HIS A 78 -5.72 8.30 -18.98
N LEU A 79 -5.66 7.54 -20.07
CA LEU A 79 -6.11 6.14 -20.08
C LEU A 79 -5.29 5.29 -19.12
N CYS A 80 -3.95 5.48 -19.03
CA CYS A 80 -3.10 4.78 -18.06
C CYS A 80 -3.57 5.04 -16.62
N GLU A 81 -3.90 6.29 -16.29
CA GLU A 81 -4.42 6.65 -14.97
C GLU A 81 -5.79 6.00 -14.70
N ALA A 82 -6.67 5.98 -15.69
CA ALA A 82 -8.01 5.38 -15.56
C ALA A 82 -7.95 3.84 -15.41
N TYR A 83 -7.12 3.18 -16.20
CA TYR A 83 -6.90 1.73 -16.07
C TYR A 83 -6.31 1.36 -14.72
N PHE A 84 -5.31 2.09 -14.23
CA PHE A 84 -4.77 1.88 -12.89
C PHE A 84 -5.84 2.01 -11.81
N GLN A 85 -6.65 3.08 -11.84
CA GLN A 85 -7.68 3.32 -10.83
C GLN A 85 -8.73 2.20 -10.81
N ARG A 86 -9.15 1.71 -11.99
CA ARG A 86 -10.08 0.59 -12.10
C ARG A 86 -9.47 -0.70 -11.55
N ALA A 87 -8.29 -1.03 -12.00
CA ALA A 87 -7.55 -2.22 -11.61
C ALA A 87 -7.25 -2.24 -10.10
N TYR A 88 -6.80 -1.13 -9.54
CA TYR A 88 -6.53 -1.02 -8.10
C TYR A 88 -7.80 -1.18 -7.26
N CYS A 89 -8.92 -0.55 -7.67
CA CYS A 89 -10.20 -0.73 -6.98
C CYS A 89 -10.65 -2.19 -7.01
N TYR A 90 -10.50 -2.90 -8.14
CA TYR A 90 -10.81 -4.32 -8.22
C TYR A 90 -9.88 -5.18 -7.37
N LEU A 91 -8.60 -4.85 -7.27
CA LEU A 91 -7.68 -5.57 -6.38
C LEU A 91 -8.11 -5.45 -4.91
N ILE A 92 -8.50 -4.25 -4.46
CA ILE A 92 -9.04 -4.06 -3.10
C ILE A 92 -10.35 -4.82 -2.91
N LEU A 93 -11.23 -4.80 -3.90
CA LEU A 93 -12.50 -5.52 -3.84
C LEU A 93 -12.28 -7.04 -3.73
N VAL A 94 -11.42 -7.61 -4.55
CA VAL A 94 -11.13 -9.06 -4.54
C VAL A 94 -10.48 -9.50 -3.23
N LYS A 95 -9.54 -8.71 -2.72
CA LYS A 95 -8.85 -8.99 -1.44
C LYS A 95 -9.79 -8.95 -0.22
N ASN A 96 -10.89 -8.19 -0.28
CA ASN A 96 -11.82 -8.04 0.85
C ASN A 96 -13.13 -8.84 0.71
N PHE A 97 -13.61 -9.03 -0.53
CA PHE A 97 -14.94 -9.58 -0.80
C PHE A 97 -14.90 -10.82 -1.70
N LYS A 98 -13.73 -11.19 -2.22
CA LYS A 98 -13.46 -12.34 -3.08
C LYS A 98 -14.19 -12.26 -4.43
N GLU A 99 -15.50 -12.40 -4.44
CA GLU A 99 -16.36 -12.36 -5.62
C GLU A 99 -17.19 -11.09 -5.62
N VAL A 100 -17.08 -10.28 -6.68
CA VAL A 100 -17.81 -9.03 -6.85
C VAL A 100 -18.20 -8.82 -8.32
N PRO A 101 -19.21 -8.01 -8.63
CA PRO A 101 -19.57 -7.72 -10.03
C PRO A 101 -18.43 -7.06 -10.81
N LEU A 102 -18.09 -7.61 -11.98
CA LEU A 102 -17.09 -7.02 -12.89
C LEU A 102 -17.77 -6.07 -13.88
N VAL A 103 -17.80 -4.77 -13.52
CA VAL A 103 -18.45 -3.71 -14.30
C VAL A 103 -17.41 -2.96 -15.12
N LEU A 104 -17.41 -3.13 -16.44
CA LEU A 104 -16.45 -2.54 -17.38
C LEU A 104 -17.03 -1.38 -18.20
N ASN A 105 -18.34 -1.18 -18.16
CA ASN A 105 -19.03 -0.09 -18.83
C ASN A 105 -19.52 0.93 -17.81
N PRO A 106 -19.44 2.24 -18.10
CA PRO A 106 -19.96 3.24 -17.18
C PRO A 106 -21.49 3.21 -17.14
N TYR A 107 -22.03 3.36 -15.93
CA TYR A 107 -23.43 3.76 -15.74
C TYR A 107 -23.55 5.25 -15.95
N THR A 108 -24.42 5.68 -16.86
CA THR A 108 -24.58 7.06 -17.28
C THR A 108 -25.94 7.64 -16.94
N ASP A 109 -26.92 6.79 -16.72
CA ASP A 109 -28.29 7.18 -16.37
C ASP A 109 -29.00 6.04 -15.61
N ASP A 110 -30.16 6.34 -15.03
CA ASP A 110 -30.93 5.44 -14.19
C ASP A 110 -31.71 4.37 -14.99
N SER A 111 -31.67 4.37 -16.32
CA SER A 111 -32.33 3.37 -17.14
C SER A 111 -31.52 2.08 -17.31
N GLN A 112 -30.25 2.10 -16.93
CA GLN A 112 -29.37 0.96 -17.02
C GLN A 112 -29.60 -0.01 -15.85
N ASP A 113 -29.62 -1.30 -16.17
CA ASP A 113 -29.71 -2.34 -15.12
C ASP A 113 -28.42 -2.33 -14.28
N THR A 114 -28.58 -2.08 -12.99
CA THR A 114 -27.49 -2.09 -12.02
C THR A 114 -27.35 -3.42 -11.29
N ASN A 115 -28.23 -4.41 -11.58
CA ASN A 115 -28.18 -5.72 -10.96
C ASN A 115 -27.19 -6.62 -11.71
N ALA A 116 -25.91 -6.51 -11.38
CA ALA A 116 -24.88 -7.37 -11.94
C ALA A 116 -24.64 -8.59 -11.02
N ALA A 117 -24.48 -9.78 -11.60
CA ALA A 117 -24.05 -10.96 -10.86
C ALA A 117 -22.57 -10.77 -10.43
N LYS A 118 -22.18 -11.50 -9.39
CA LYS A 118 -20.77 -11.58 -9.01
C LYS A 118 -19.98 -12.40 -10.03
N ASP A 119 -18.79 -11.93 -10.33
CA ASP A 119 -17.79 -12.64 -11.12
C ASP A 119 -16.79 -13.33 -10.20
N SER A 120 -16.10 -14.34 -10.72
CA SER A 120 -15.09 -15.10 -9.97
C SER A 120 -13.86 -14.25 -9.66
N GLU A 121 -13.15 -14.59 -8.57
CA GLU A 121 -11.85 -14.00 -8.26
C GLU A 121 -10.88 -14.11 -9.45
N GLU A 122 -10.86 -15.24 -10.15
CA GLU A 122 -10.00 -15.49 -11.31
C GLU A 122 -10.29 -14.50 -12.45
N ASP A 123 -11.57 -14.29 -12.80
CA ASP A 123 -11.97 -13.36 -13.86
C ASP A 123 -11.60 -11.91 -13.51
N ILE A 124 -11.78 -11.53 -12.24
CA ILE A 124 -11.44 -10.18 -11.75
C ILE A 124 -9.92 -9.99 -11.80
N VAL A 125 -9.13 -10.95 -11.32
CA VAL A 125 -7.65 -10.91 -11.38
C VAL A 125 -7.17 -10.82 -12.83
N LYS A 126 -7.74 -11.59 -13.72
CA LYS A 126 -7.45 -11.53 -15.17
C LYS A 126 -7.73 -10.14 -15.74
N GLN A 127 -8.85 -9.52 -15.37
CA GLN A 127 -9.17 -8.17 -15.81
C GLN A 127 -8.20 -7.12 -15.23
N ILE A 128 -7.79 -7.25 -13.97
CA ILE A 128 -6.79 -6.36 -13.36
C ILE A 128 -5.48 -6.40 -14.15
N LYS A 129 -4.97 -7.61 -14.44
CA LYS A 129 -3.74 -7.78 -15.24
C LYS A 129 -3.92 -7.19 -16.65
N ALA A 130 -5.05 -7.45 -17.31
CA ALA A 130 -5.35 -6.92 -18.64
C ALA A 130 -5.41 -5.37 -18.67
N ASP A 131 -5.95 -4.73 -17.66
CA ASP A 131 -5.98 -3.27 -17.54
C ASP A 131 -4.57 -2.70 -17.45
N VAL A 132 -3.71 -3.27 -16.61
CA VAL A 132 -2.33 -2.83 -16.46
C VAL A 132 -1.53 -3.05 -17.74
N GLU A 133 -1.67 -4.21 -18.38
CA GLU A 133 -1.03 -4.52 -19.67
C GLU A 133 -1.47 -3.54 -20.76
N THR A 134 -2.77 -3.26 -20.85
CA THR A 134 -3.33 -2.30 -21.81
C THR A 134 -2.75 -0.91 -21.60
N ALA A 135 -2.66 -0.46 -20.34
CA ALA A 135 -2.07 0.84 -20.00
C ALA A 135 -0.60 0.90 -20.43
N LEU A 136 0.20 -0.13 -20.09
CA LEU A 136 1.61 -0.20 -20.43
C LEU A 136 1.88 -0.31 -21.94
N ALA A 137 1.05 -1.01 -22.66
CA ALA A 137 1.17 -1.18 -24.13
C ALA A 137 1.05 0.14 -24.90
N THR A 138 0.43 1.17 -24.31
CA THR A 138 0.36 2.52 -24.91
C THR A 138 1.71 3.22 -25.01
N ASN A 139 2.69 2.80 -24.21
CA ASN A 139 3.98 3.48 -24.00
C ASN A 139 3.85 4.96 -23.61
N SER A 140 2.70 5.37 -23.05
CA SER A 140 2.40 6.76 -22.67
C SER A 140 2.31 6.97 -21.16
N ALA A 141 2.50 5.91 -20.38
CA ALA A 141 2.59 6.02 -18.93
C ALA A 141 3.83 6.82 -18.55
N LYS A 142 3.63 7.90 -17.82
CA LYS A 142 4.71 8.82 -17.43
C LYS A 142 5.61 8.19 -16.37
N SER A 143 6.90 8.50 -16.39
CA SER A 143 7.83 8.16 -15.30
C SER A 143 7.86 9.23 -14.21
N THR A 144 7.50 10.48 -14.55
CA THR A 144 7.46 11.63 -13.64
C THR A 144 6.49 12.68 -14.17
N TYR A 145 6.07 13.59 -13.30
CA TYR A 145 5.33 14.82 -13.63
C TYR A 145 6.19 16.04 -13.31
N GLU A 146 5.62 17.26 -13.37
CA GLU A 146 6.37 18.51 -13.23
C GLU A 146 7.01 18.68 -11.84
N ASN A 147 6.39 18.13 -10.82
CA ASN A 147 6.85 18.22 -9.44
C ASN A 147 6.60 16.91 -8.67
N ASP A 148 7.21 16.77 -7.50
CA ASP A 148 7.11 15.56 -6.69
C ASP A 148 5.68 15.30 -6.21
N TRP A 149 4.92 16.34 -5.87
CA TRP A 149 3.54 16.21 -5.43
C TRP A 149 2.64 15.56 -6.50
N GLU A 150 2.80 15.97 -7.75
CA GLU A 150 2.10 15.32 -8.87
C GLU A 150 2.68 13.94 -9.19
N THR A 151 4.00 13.80 -9.15
CA THR A 151 4.68 12.52 -9.46
C THR A 151 4.26 11.42 -8.51
N LYS A 152 4.04 11.74 -7.23
CA LYS A 152 3.60 10.77 -6.23
C LYS A 152 2.08 10.68 -6.10
N GLY A 153 1.35 11.75 -6.42
CA GLY A 153 -0.11 11.82 -6.34
C GLY A 153 -0.86 11.41 -7.60
N ARG A 154 -0.17 11.24 -8.73
CA ARG A 154 -0.72 10.78 -10.01
C ARG A 154 -0.09 9.46 -10.43
N VAL A 155 -0.79 8.73 -11.31
CA VAL A 155 -0.33 7.42 -11.76
C VAL A 155 0.88 7.57 -12.68
N THR A 156 1.97 6.93 -12.29
CA THR A 156 3.17 6.76 -13.12
C THR A 156 3.29 5.30 -13.58
N LYS A 157 4.22 5.01 -14.50
CA LYS A 157 4.54 3.62 -14.87
C LYS A 157 4.99 2.79 -13.67
N TRP A 158 5.60 3.42 -12.67
CA TRP A 158 6.03 2.75 -11.44
C TRP A 158 4.85 2.26 -10.61
N ALA A 159 3.76 3.03 -10.56
CA ALA A 159 2.51 2.61 -9.92
C ALA A 159 1.87 1.43 -10.65
N LEU A 160 1.89 1.41 -11.99
CA LEU A 160 1.43 0.29 -12.80
C LEU A 160 2.27 -0.97 -12.56
N TYR A 161 3.59 -0.84 -12.48
CA TYR A 161 4.49 -1.96 -12.16
C TYR A 161 4.21 -2.50 -10.75
N ALA A 162 4.07 -1.62 -9.75
CA ALA A 162 3.75 -2.02 -8.38
C ALA A 162 2.41 -2.77 -8.30
N LEU A 163 1.39 -2.28 -8.99
CA LEU A 163 0.08 -2.95 -9.06
C LEU A 163 0.16 -4.33 -9.74
N MET A 164 0.93 -4.45 -10.84
CA MET A 164 1.13 -5.75 -11.49
C MET A 164 1.88 -6.72 -10.59
N ALA A 165 2.91 -6.26 -9.86
CA ALA A 165 3.61 -7.10 -8.89
C ALA A 165 2.68 -7.57 -7.78
N ASP A 166 1.86 -6.68 -7.23
CA ASP A 166 0.92 -7.00 -6.13
C ASP A 166 -0.16 -8.00 -6.58
N VAL A 167 -0.82 -7.78 -7.72
CA VAL A 167 -1.83 -8.73 -8.22
C VAL A 167 -1.21 -10.08 -8.62
N SER A 168 0.04 -10.06 -9.09
CA SER A 168 0.74 -11.30 -9.47
C SER A 168 1.15 -12.10 -8.23
N LEU A 169 1.63 -11.44 -7.18
CA LEU A 169 1.87 -12.09 -5.88
C LEU A 169 0.58 -12.69 -5.31
N TRP A 170 -0.52 -11.92 -5.35
CA TRP A 170 -1.83 -12.37 -4.89
C TRP A 170 -2.36 -13.60 -5.64
N SER A 171 -2.12 -13.66 -6.94
CA SER A 171 -2.54 -14.78 -7.81
C SER A 171 -1.48 -15.87 -8.00
N GLU A 172 -0.45 -15.90 -7.15
CA GLU A 172 0.63 -16.91 -7.14
C GLU A 172 1.45 -16.97 -8.44
N ASP A 173 1.40 -15.91 -9.25
CA ASP A 173 2.23 -15.74 -10.45
C ASP A 173 3.56 -15.08 -10.05
N TYR A 174 4.40 -15.84 -9.33
CA TYR A 174 5.61 -15.34 -8.69
C TYR A 174 6.66 -14.84 -9.69
N GLU A 175 6.77 -15.45 -10.86
CA GLU A 175 7.71 -15.00 -11.89
C GLU A 175 7.33 -13.64 -12.45
N THR A 176 6.04 -13.39 -12.69
CA THR A 176 5.55 -12.08 -13.10
C THR A 176 5.73 -11.05 -11.96
N CYS A 177 5.49 -11.45 -10.71
CA CYS A 177 5.75 -10.58 -9.55
C CYS A 177 7.21 -10.14 -9.51
N LYS A 178 8.16 -11.06 -9.56
CA LYS A 178 9.61 -10.77 -9.58
C LYS A 178 9.98 -9.84 -10.72
N LYS A 179 9.52 -10.13 -11.94
CA LYS A 179 9.78 -9.31 -13.12
C LYS A 179 9.38 -7.85 -12.91
N TYR A 180 8.19 -7.58 -12.40
CA TYR A 180 7.72 -6.21 -12.21
C TYR A 180 8.35 -5.53 -11.00
N CYS A 181 8.72 -6.27 -9.96
CA CYS A 181 9.56 -5.76 -8.88
C CYS A 181 10.93 -5.31 -9.42
N ASP A 182 11.57 -6.12 -10.26
CA ASP A 182 12.87 -5.80 -10.87
C ASP A 182 12.81 -4.55 -11.76
N MET A 183 11.71 -4.35 -12.50
CA MET A 183 11.52 -3.13 -13.29
C MET A 183 11.53 -1.85 -12.45
N ILE A 184 11.21 -1.92 -11.16
CA ILE A 184 11.29 -0.82 -10.21
C ILE A 184 12.67 -0.77 -9.55
N LEU A 185 13.13 -1.89 -8.98
CA LEU A 185 14.33 -1.95 -8.16
C LEU A 185 15.61 -1.75 -8.99
N ASP A 186 15.60 -2.19 -10.24
CA ASP A 186 16.71 -2.10 -11.17
C ASP A 186 16.54 -0.98 -12.23
N ALA A 187 15.66 -0.03 -11.98
CA ALA A 187 15.36 1.07 -12.91
C ALA A 187 16.62 1.88 -13.31
N ASN A 188 17.55 2.07 -12.37
CA ASN A 188 18.85 2.73 -12.65
C ASN A 188 19.71 1.94 -13.63
N LYS A 189 19.68 0.61 -13.59
CA LYS A 189 20.43 -0.25 -14.51
C LYS A 189 19.86 -0.17 -15.93
N SER A 190 18.57 0.15 -16.05
CA SER A 190 17.87 0.35 -17.32
C SER A 190 18.00 1.77 -17.87
N GLY A 191 18.79 2.65 -17.23
CA GLY A 191 19.04 4.03 -17.69
C GLY A 191 17.94 5.03 -17.32
N GLU A 192 17.00 4.66 -16.47
CA GLU A 192 15.95 5.57 -15.99
C GLU A 192 16.53 6.68 -15.12
N GLN A 193 16.12 7.91 -15.37
CA GLN A 193 16.59 9.08 -14.60
C GLN A 193 15.66 9.38 -13.41
N PHE A 194 14.34 9.17 -13.58
CA PHE A 194 13.31 9.45 -12.59
C PHE A 194 12.62 8.14 -12.20
N TYR A 195 12.95 7.64 -11.02
CA TYR A 195 12.40 6.39 -10.49
C TYR A 195 12.36 6.42 -8.96
N PRO A 196 11.44 5.68 -8.33
CA PRO A 196 11.42 5.57 -6.87
C PRO A 196 12.64 4.81 -6.36
N ARG A 197 13.14 5.22 -5.17
CA ARG A 197 14.40 4.69 -4.60
C ARG A 197 14.17 4.33 -3.15
N PHE A 198 14.69 3.19 -2.75
CA PHE A 198 14.72 2.81 -1.35
C PHE A 198 15.60 3.76 -0.53
N LEU A 199 15.05 4.33 0.54
CA LEU A 199 15.79 5.16 1.49
C LEU A 199 16.57 4.25 2.44
N LYS A 200 17.86 4.10 2.23
CA LYS A 200 18.71 3.18 2.98
C LYS A 200 19.09 3.68 4.37
N ASN A 201 19.09 5.00 4.56
CA ASN A 201 19.52 5.60 5.82
C ASN A 201 18.35 5.60 6.80
N THR A 202 18.56 5.03 7.98
CA THR A 202 17.58 4.99 9.06
C THR A 202 17.05 6.39 9.42
N GLN A 203 17.93 7.40 9.46
CA GLN A 203 17.56 8.77 9.83
C GLN A 203 16.60 9.43 8.82
N ASP A 204 16.55 8.95 7.59
CA ASP A 204 15.66 9.48 6.57
C ASP A 204 14.27 8.82 6.61
N TRP A 205 14.09 7.77 7.41
CA TRP A 205 12.86 6.96 7.39
C TRP A 205 11.58 7.76 7.68
N TYR A 206 11.62 8.71 8.64
CA TYR A 206 10.44 9.53 8.93
C TYR A 206 10.05 10.44 7.75
N THR A 207 11.01 10.79 6.87
CA THR A 207 10.76 11.64 5.69
C THR A 207 9.80 11.00 4.68
N ILE A 208 9.59 9.68 4.79
CA ILE A 208 8.57 8.96 4.03
C ILE A 208 7.18 9.52 4.34
N PHE A 209 6.95 9.88 5.60
CA PHE A 209 5.63 10.32 6.10
C PHE A 209 5.50 11.84 6.22
N TYR A 210 6.59 12.54 6.50
CA TYR A 210 6.63 14.00 6.58
C TYR A 210 7.88 14.56 5.88
N PRO A 211 7.71 15.48 4.93
CA PRO A 211 6.45 16.06 4.45
C PRO A 211 5.64 15.14 3.51
N GLY A 212 6.05 13.91 3.28
CA GLY A 212 5.51 13.00 2.28
C GLY A 212 6.12 13.24 0.90
N ASN A 213 5.59 12.58 -0.12
CA ASN A 213 6.10 12.63 -1.50
C ASN A 213 7.60 12.26 -1.61
N SER A 214 8.05 11.36 -0.74
CA SER A 214 9.45 10.96 -0.66
C SER A 214 9.93 10.20 -1.90
N ASN A 215 11.26 10.09 -2.06
CA ASN A 215 11.82 9.28 -3.13
C ASN A 215 11.45 7.79 -3.02
N GLU A 216 11.10 7.32 -1.83
CA GLU A 216 10.66 5.93 -1.63
C GLU A 216 9.21 5.70 -2.04
N SER A 217 8.37 6.72 -1.99
CA SER A 217 6.98 6.61 -2.39
C SER A 217 6.84 6.38 -3.89
N ILE A 218 5.95 5.46 -4.24
CA ILE A 218 5.57 5.14 -5.63
C ILE A 218 4.24 5.80 -5.96
N PHE A 219 3.28 5.69 -5.07
CA PHE A 219 1.97 6.30 -5.24
C PHE A 219 1.33 6.63 -3.89
N GLU A 220 0.92 7.90 -3.73
CA GLU A 220 0.28 8.42 -2.52
C GLU A 220 -1.06 9.09 -2.84
N LEU A 221 -1.97 9.06 -1.89
CA LEU A 221 -3.12 9.95 -1.86
C LEU A 221 -2.72 11.20 -1.09
N ASN A 222 -2.55 12.29 -1.82
CA ASN A 222 -1.99 13.54 -1.31
C ASN A 222 -3.05 14.44 -0.69
N TRP A 223 -2.71 15.08 0.42
CA TRP A 223 -3.35 16.27 0.97
C TRP A 223 -2.31 17.35 1.16
N ASN A 224 -2.67 18.60 0.90
CA ASN A 224 -1.77 19.72 1.10
C ASN A 224 -2.56 20.94 1.57
N TYR A 225 -2.42 21.25 2.85
CA TYR A 225 -3.12 22.40 3.42
C TYR A 225 -2.57 23.72 2.92
N GLU A 226 -1.28 23.85 2.73
CA GLU A 226 -0.65 25.12 2.31
C GLU A 226 -1.05 25.51 0.88
N LEU A 227 -1.03 24.55 -0.05
CA LEU A 227 -1.35 24.80 -1.45
C LEU A 227 -2.85 24.81 -1.73
N ALA A 228 -3.59 23.84 -1.22
CA ALA A 228 -4.99 23.59 -1.59
C ALA A 228 -5.98 23.82 -0.44
N LYS A 229 -5.51 24.16 0.76
CA LYS A 229 -6.32 24.20 2.01
C LYS A 229 -7.08 22.91 2.28
N GLU A 230 -6.51 21.79 1.84
CA GLU A 230 -7.08 20.46 2.01
C GLU A 230 -6.51 19.77 3.25
N SER A 231 -7.38 19.34 4.15
CA SER A 231 -7.04 18.48 5.28
C SER A 231 -7.64 17.08 5.06
N ASN A 232 -6.93 16.07 5.55
CA ASN A 232 -7.52 14.75 5.70
C ASN A 232 -8.19 14.63 7.08
N ASN A 233 -9.19 13.76 7.19
CA ASN A 233 -9.85 13.48 8.46
C ASN A 233 -9.37 12.14 9.05
N PHE A 234 -8.75 11.28 8.23
CA PHE A 234 -8.43 9.91 8.64
C PHE A 234 -7.41 9.87 9.78
N SER A 235 -6.44 10.78 9.82
CA SER A 235 -5.41 10.80 10.85
C SER A 235 -6.00 11.10 12.23
N LEU A 236 -6.91 12.07 12.34
CA LEU A 236 -7.60 12.38 13.59
C LEU A 236 -8.68 11.36 13.94
N GLU A 237 -9.40 10.85 12.96
CA GLU A 237 -10.49 9.91 13.15
C GLU A 237 -9.98 8.52 13.57
N LEU A 238 -8.93 8.04 12.90
CA LEU A 238 -8.45 6.67 13.10
C LEU A 238 -7.26 6.58 14.05
N PHE A 239 -6.41 7.59 14.10
CA PHE A 239 -5.18 7.57 14.90
C PHE A 239 -5.08 8.76 15.86
N PRO A 240 -6.15 9.14 16.59
CA PRO A 240 -6.03 10.17 17.61
C PRO A 240 -5.04 9.69 18.67
N MET A 241 -4.30 10.62 19.29
CA MET A 241 -3.41 10.27 20.41
C MET A 241 -4.23 10.03 21.69
N SER A 242 -5.19 9.13 21.60
CA SER A 242 -6.15 8.74 22.64
C SER A 242 -6.72 7.35 22.34
N ASN A 243 -7.41 6.76 23.32
CA ASN A 243 -8.00 5.42 23.18
C ASN A 243 -9.28 5.37 22.31
N SER A 244 -9.67 6.46 21.66
CA SER A 244 -10.90 6.53 20.86
C SER A 244 -10.74 6.06 19.41
N GLY A 245 -9.51 5.85 18.94
CA GLY A 245 -9.23 5.38 17.57
C GLY A 245 -8.67 3.98 17.52
N LEU A 246 -7.88 3.72 16.48
CA LEU A 246 -7.11 2.49 16.34
C LEU A 246 -5.89 2.54 17.26
N ASN A 247 -5.71 1.51 18.06
CA ASN A 247 -4.63 1.39 19.02
C ASN A 247 -3.84 0.12 18.76
N PHE A 248 -2.57 0.09 19.17
CA PHE A 248 -1.76 -1.11 19.10
C PHE A 248 -2.21 -2.17 20.12
N THR A 249 -2.26 -3.42 19.69
CA THR A 249 -2.49 -4.56 20.60
C THR A 249 -1.30 -4.75 21.53
N THR A 250 -1.51 -5.47 22.64
CA THR A 250 -0.42 -5.81 23.58
C THR A 250 0.67 -6.63 22.87
N ASP A 251 0.29 -7.52 21.96
CA ASP A 251 1.22 -8.33 21.17
C ASP A 251 2.08 -7.46 20.24
N ALA A 252 1.45 -6.53 19.52
CA ALA A 252 2.20 -5.60 18.67
C ALA A 252 3.17 -4.74 19.48
N ILE A 253 2.75 -4.24 20.66
CA ILE A 253 3.64 -3.49 21.55
C ILE A 253 4.83 -4.33 22.01
N ALA A 254 4.60 -5.59 22.38
CA ALA A 254 5.67 -6.49 22.78
C ALA A 254 6.70 -6.72 21.67
N LYS A 255 6.23 -6.95 20.42
CA LYS A 255 7.10 -7.07 19.23
C LYS A 255 7.88 -5.79 18.94
N MET A 256 7.27 -4.62 19.09
CA MET A 256 7.95 -3.33 18.94
C MET A 256 9.06 -3.16 19.99
N ASP A 257 8.79 -3.50 21.25
CA ASP A 257 9.78 -3.42 22.33
C ASP A 257 10.94 -4.39 22.12
N GLU A 258 10.64 -5.58 21.61
CA GLU A 258 11.66 -6.57 21.20
C GLU A 258 12.54 -6.05 20.04
N GLU A 259 11.95 -5.40 19.06
CA GLU A 259 12.70 -4.78 17.95
C GLU A 259 13.60 -3.64 18.47
N VAL A 260 13.06 -2.75 19.30
CA VAL A 260 13.84 -1.67 19.90
C VAL A 260 15.03 -2.19 20.70
N ALA A 261 14.86 -3.30 21.42
CA ALA A 261 15.94 -3.96 22.16
C ALA A 261 17.05 -4.56 21.26
N LYS A 262 16.73 -4.89 20.02
CA LYS A 262 17.67 -5.46 19.03
C LYS A 262 18.38 -4.40 18.17
N VAL A 263 17.99 -3.12 18.26
CA VAL A 263 18.60 -2.05 17.45
C VAL A 263 20.08 -1.92 17.75
N MET A 264 20.90 -1.95 16.69
CA MET A 264 22.35 -1.77 16.78
C MET A 264 22.66 -0.30 17.05
N ASN A 265 23.59 -0.06 17.98
CA ASN A 265 24.01 1.30 18.37
C ASN A 265 22.82 2.20 18.72
N PRO A 266 22.05 1.86 19.77
CA PRO A 266 20.85 2.62 20.14
C PRO A 266 21.20 4.08 20.45
N GLY A 267 20.41 4.98 19.90
CA GLY A 267 20.51 6.42 20.06
C GLY A 267 19.17 7.07 19.76
N GLU A 268 19.07 8.38 19.92
CA GLU A 268 17.81 9.12 19.75
C GLU A 268 17.19 8.99 18.35
N ARG A 269 18.02 8.68 17.33
CA ARG A 269 17.58 8.60 15.92
C ARG A 269 17.97 7.26 15.29
N THR A 270 17.80 6.16 15.99
CA THR A 270 18.07 4.82 15.50
C THR A 270 16.85 3.94 15.65
N GLY A 271 16.64 3.08 14.64
CA GLY A 271 15.50 2.17 14.58
C GLY A 271 14.18 2.83 14.18
N ARG A 272 13.46 2.20 13.26
CA ARG A 272 12.19 2.72 12.69
C ARG A 272 11.10 2.98 13.74
N MET A 273 11.09 2.20 14.83
CA MET A 273 10.08 2.33 15.88
C MET A 273 10.15 3.68 16.57
N ASN A 274 11.32 4.05 17.04
CA ASN A 274 11.54 5.31 17.77
C ASN A 274 11.55 6.54 16.87
N LEU A 275 11.82 6.35 15.56
CA LEU A 275 11.89 7.48 14.63
C LEU A 275 10.52 8.01 14.25
N ALA A 276 9.62 7.13 13.80
CA ALA A 276 8.35 7.61 13.30
C ALA A 276 7.18 6.61 13.41
N THR A 277 7.37 5.40 13.96
CA THR A 277 6.26 4.44 14.04
C THR A 277 5.31 4.82 15.17
N TYR A 278 5.82 5.08 16.37
CA TYR A 278 4.97 5.48 17.50
C TYR A 278 5.57 6.63 18.30
N ALA A 279 4.70 7.35 19.01
CA ALA A 279 5.07 8.23 20.10
C ALA A 279 4.41 7.74 21.39
N THR A 280 5.05 8.01 22.54
CA THR A 280 4.53 7.59 23.84
C THR A 280 3.92 8.78 24.57
N VAL A 281 2.62 8.69 24.90
CA VAL A 281 1.88 9.69 25.67
C VAL A 281 1.39 9.03 26.95
N ASN A 282 1.79 9.54 28.10
CA ASN A 282 1.39 9.00 29.42
C ASN A 282 1.59 7.46 29.53
N GLY A 283 2.68 6.95 28.95
CA GLY A 283 3.00 5.52 28.96
C GLY A 283 2.31 4.67 27.89
N THR A 284 1.45 5.24 27.08
CA THR A 284 0.75 4.55 25.96
C THR A 284 1.39 4.90 24.64
N LYS A 285 1.63 3.88 23.78
CA LYS A 285 2.16 4.06 22.44
C LYS A 285 1.01 4.33 21.46
N TYR A 286 1.14 5.40 20.67
CA TYR A 286 0.20 5.78 19.61
C TYR A 286 0.92 5.89 18.28
N LEU A 287 0.24 5.56 17.17
CA LEU A 287 0.81 5.67 15.84
C LEU A 287 1.22 7.11 15.53
N TRP A 288 2.48 7.32 15.12
CA TRP A 288 3.06 8.64 14.89
C TRP A 288 3.14 9.03 13.41
N LYS A 289 3.20 8.07 12.49
CA LYS A 289 3.39 8.27 11.04
C LYS A 289 2.54 9.39 10.42
N TYR A 290 1.30 9.53 10.87
CA TYR A 290 0.36 10.51 10.31
C TYR A 290 0.18 11.75 11.19
N TYR A 291 0.82 11.77 12.34
CA TYR A 291 0.68 12.85 13.34
C TYR A 291 1.92 13.73 13.42
N GLY A 292 3.09 13.14 13.27
CA GLY A 292 4.37 13.81 13.46
C GLY A 292 4.82 14.65 12.27
N ASN A 293 5.58 15.69 12.56
CA ASN A 293 6.32 16.47 11.55
C ASN A 293 7.85 16.33 11.72
N ASP A 294 8.31 15.58 12.70
CA ASP A 294 9.70 15.20 12.94
C ASP A 294 9.72 13.79 13.55
N VAL A 295 10.89 13.33 13.97
CA VAL A 295 11.01 12.13 14.80
C VAL A 295 10.04 12.20 15.98
N ALA A 296 9.67 11.05 16.53
CA ALA A 296 8.63 10.94 17.56
C ALA A 296 8.90 11.77 18.82
N ASP A 297 8.72 13.07 18.69
CA ASP A 297 8.83 14.07 19.74
C ASP A 297 7.51 14.86 19.87
N ILE A 298 6.77 14.57 20.93
CA ILE A 298 5.44 15.16 21.16
C ILE A 298 5.52 16.66 21.49
N GLU A 299 6.61 17.12 22.11
CA GLU A 299 6.71 18.52 22.57
C GLU A 299 6.94 19.51 21.42
N GLY A 300 7.57 19.06 20.31
CA GLY A 300 7.89 19.93 19.18
C GLY A 300 7.45 19.43 17.81
N GLY A 301 6.97 18.19 17.72
CA GLY A 301 6.90 17.47 16.47
C GLY A 301 5.50 17.16 15.91
N VAL A 302 4.42 17.79 16.38
CA VAL A 302 3.06 17.58 15.86
C VAL A 302 2.83 18.43 14.61
N ARG A 303 2.21 17.85 13.57
CA ARG A 303 1.81 18.58 12.36
C ARG A 303 0.89 19.74 12.69
N LEU A 304 1.14 20.89 12.08
CA LEU A 304 0.28 22.07 12.23
C LEU A 304 -1.10 21.85 11.60
N HIS A 305 -1.13 21.09 10.50
CA HIS A 305 -2.35 20.76 9.75
C HIS A 305 -2.47 19.25 9.58
N GLN A 306 -3.72 18.78 9.43
CA GLN A 306 -4.01 17.37 9.17
C GLN A 306 -3.93 17.11 7.66
N ASP A 307 -2.72 17.06 7.13
CA ASP A 307 -2.43 16.92 5.71
C ASP A 307 -1.45 15.76 5.42
N ALA A 308 -1.37 14.79 6.31
CA ALA A 308 -0.60 13.58 6.07
C ALA A 308 -1.11 12.84 4.83
N ASN A 309 -0.20 12.45 3.95
CA ASN A 309 -0.52 11.61 2.80
C ASN A 309 -0.77 10.17 3.24
N PHE A 310 -1.56 9.45 2.44
CA PHE A 310 -1.74 8.01 2.61
C PHE A 310 -1.03 7.28 1.48
N ILE A 311 0.00 6.50 1.83
CA ILE A 311 0.85 5.80 0.87
C ILE A 311 0.16 4.51 0.43
N LEU A 312 -0.04 4.34 -0.88
CA LEU A 312 -0.59 3.11 -1.46
C LEU A 312 0.50 2.10 -1.81
N TYR A 313 1.63 2.59 -2.38
CA TYR A 313 2.80 1.77 -2.69
C TYR A 313 4.09 2.53 -2.41
N ARG A 314 5.09 1.85 -1.84
CA ARG A 314 6.46 2.35 -1.65
C ARG A 314 7.50 1.25 -1.85
N VAL A 315 8.75 1.64 -2.08
CA VAL A 315 9.81 0.71 -2.51
C VAL A 315 10.08 -0.41 -1.50
N ALA A 316 9.95 -0.16 -0.19
CA ALA A 316 10.08 -1.23 0.81
C ALA A 316 9.07 -2.37 0.60
N GLU A 317 7.84 -2.05 0.17
CA GLU A 317 6.83 -3.07 -0.15
C GLU A 317 7.23 -3.88 -1.38
N ILE A 318 7.81 -3.23 -2.40
CA ILE A 318 8.33 -3.92 -3.61
C ILE A 318 9.45 -4.89 -3.24
N ILE A 319 10.37 -4.48 -2.35
CA ILE A 319 11.45 -5.34 -1.86
C ILE A 319 10.88 -6.58 -1.16
N LEU A 320 9.89 -6.39 -0.27
CA LEU A 320 9.31 -7.49 0.50
C LEU A 320 8.38 -8.39 -0.34
N MET A 321 7.65 -7.83 -1.33
CA MET A 321 6.90 -8.64 -2.31
C MET A 321 7.84 -9.49 -3.17
N LYS A 322 8.98 -8.93 -3.60
CA LYS A 322 9.99 -9.71 -4.32
C LYS A 322 10.56 -10.81 -3.42
N ALA A 323 10.87 -10.52 -2.16
CA ALA A 323 11.36 -11.53 -1.22
C ALA A 323 10.36 -12.68 -1.04
N GLN A 324 9.06 -12.40 -0.92
CA GLN A 324 8.02 -13.43 -0.88
C GLN A 324 8.06 -14.31 -2.16
N ALA A 325 8.11 -13.68 -3.34
CA ALA A 325 8.14 -14.39 -4.61
C ALA A 325 9.44 -15.21 -4.79
N GLU A 326 10.59 -14.72 -4.31
CA GLU A 326 11.85 -15.47 -4.34
C GLU A 326 11.79 -16.73 -3.46
N VAL A 327 11.24 -16.66 -2.26
CA VAL A 327 11.01 -17.87 -1.41
C VAL A 327 10.14 -18.87 -2.15
N MET A 328 9.01 -18.42 -2.70
CA MET A 328 8.05 -19.29 -3.38
C MET A 328 8.58 -19.92 -4.69
N THR A 329 9.73 -19.44 -5.17
CA THR A 329 10.44 -20.00 -6.34
C THR A 329 11.75 -20.69 -5.97
N GLY A 330 12.00 -20.95 -4.67
CA GLY A 330 13.14 -21.70 -4.17
C GLY A 330 14.44 -20.90 -4.03
N HIS A 331 14.39 -19.55 -4.12
CA HIS A 331 15.55 -18.66 -4.01
C HIS A 331 15.64 -18.01 -2.63
N VAL A 332 15.73 -18.86 -1.58
CA VAL A 332 15.70 -18.43 -0.17
C VAL A 332 16.85 -17.46 0.18
N SER A 333 18.05 -17.69 -0.36
CA SER A 333 19.21 -16.81 -0.10
C SER A 333 18.97 -15.39 -0.62
N GLU A 334 18.45 -15.28 -1.83
CA GLU A 334 18.11 -13.99 -2.47
C GLU A 334 16.99 -13.27 -1.71
N ALA A 335 16.01 -14.01 -1.21
CA ALA A 335 14.96 -13.47 -0.37
C ALA A 335 15.52 -12.88 0.94
N ILE A 336 16.46 -13.56 1.58
CA ILE A 336 17.11 -13.06 2.79
C ILE A 336 17.94 -11.80 2.51
N ASP A 337 18.61 -11.71 1.36
CA ASP A 337 19.34 -10.51 0.96
C ASP A 337 18.39 -9.29 0.81
N LEU A 338 17.21 -9.51 0.29
CA LEU A 338 16.17 -8.47 0.20
C LEU A 338 15.66 -8.07 1.59
N VAL A 339 15.38 -9.02 2.46
CA VAL A 339 15.00 -8.79 3.86
C VAL A 339 16.07 -8.02 4.61
N ASN A 340 17.33 -8.36 4.41
CA ASN A 340 18.46 -7.68 5.05
C ASN A 340 18.52 -6.19 4.70
N GLN A 341 18.11 -5.76 3.51
CA GLN A 341 18.02 -4.33 3.19
C GLN A 341 17.04 -3.59 4.12
N ILE A 342 15.92 -4.21 4.46
CA ILE A 342 14.92 -3.64 5.38
C ILE A 342 15.47 -3.64 6.81
N ARG A 343 16.13 -4.73 7.23
CA ARG A 343 16.74 -4.86 8.56
C ARG A 343 17.85 -3.84 8.77
N GLU A 344 18.75 -3.67 7.79
CA GLU A 344 19.82 -2.67 7.83
C GLU A 344 19.25 -1.25 8.02
N ARG A 345 18.24 -0.89 7.24
CA ARG A 345 17.58 0.41 7.41
C ARG A 345 16.93 0.56 8.78
N ALA A 346 16.34 -0.50 9.32
CA ALA A 346 15.77 -0.51 10.66
C ALA A 346 16.84 -0.53 11.77
N SER A 347 18.14 -0.49 11.41
CA SER A 347 19.28 -0.64 12.32
C SER A 347 19.30 -1.97 13.09
N LEU A 348 18.77 -3.01 12.48
CA LEU A 348 18.75 -4.37 13.03
C LEU A 348 19.94 -5.19 12.53
N PRO A 349 20.41 -6.19 13.28
CA PRO A 349 21.41 -7.14 12.80
C PRO A 349 20.92 -7.83 11.53
N VAL A 350 21.78 -7.96 10.53
CA VAL A 350 21.49 -8.74 9.33
C VAL A 350 21.56 -10.24 9.62
N ILE A 351 20.81 -11.02 8.85
CA ILE A 351 20.96 -12.48 8.80
C ILE A 351 22.24 -12.76 8.00
N THR A 352 23.21 -13.36 8.66
CA THR A 352 24.53 -13.64 8.06
C THR A 352 24.49 -14.79 7.06
N ASP A 353 25.50 -14.91 6.19
CA ASP A 353 25.59 -16.00 5.23
C ASP A 353 25.64 -17.38 5.92
N ALA A 354 26.23 -17.46 7.11
CA ALA A 354 26.24 -18.70 7.90
C ALA A 354 24.85 -19.07 8.44
N GLU A 355 24.02 -18.06 8.75
CA GLU A 355 22.65 -18.28 9.23
C GLU A 355 21.69 -18.62 8.08
N LYS A 356 21.90 -18.08 6.87
CA LYS A 356 21.08 -18.36 5.69
C LYS A 356 20.92 -19.85 5.41
N GLU A 357 22.01 -20.63 5.57
CA GLU A 357 21.99 -22.09 5.33
C GLU A 357 21.00 -22.82 6.22
N SER A 358 20.70 -22.29 7.41
CA SER A 358 19.80 -22.89 8.39
C SER A 358 18.38 -22.31 8.39
N TYR A 359 18.15 -21.23 7.64
CA TYR A 359 16.89 -20.50 7.72
C TYR A 359 15.71 -21.27 7.11
N GLY A 360 15.89 -21.82 5.89
CA GLY A 360 14.82 -22.51 5.17
C GLY A 360 13.68 -21.61 4.71
N GLU A 361 12.72 -22.15 3.99
CA GLU A 361 11.58 -21.39 3.41
C GLU A 361 10.67 -20.84 4.49
N GLU A 362 10.26 -21.66 5.46
CA GLU A 362 9.30 -21.32 6.51
C GLU A 362 9.81 -20.15 7.38
N ASN A 363 11.02 -20.27 7.94
CA ASN A 363 11.59 -19.19 8.76
C ASN A 363 11.82 -17.90 7.95
N THR A 364 12.11 -18.01 6.65
CA THR A 364 12.28 -16.84 5.79
C THR A 364 10.95 -16.15 5.54
N LEU A 365 9.87 -16.90 5.31
CA LEU A 365 8.53 -16.33 5.19
C LEU A 365 8.06 -15.68 6.50
N GLU A 366 8.32 -16.32 7.65
CA GLU A 366 8.02 -15.72 8.96
C GLU A 366 8.76 -14.40 9.16
N GLU A 367 10.06 -14.35 8.81
CA GLU A 367 10.85 -13.12 8.91
C GLU A 367 10.34 -12.03 7.95
N ILE A 368 10.00 -12.37 6.69
CA ILE A 368 9.40 -11.42 5.74
C ILE A 368 8.11 -10.83 6.32
N LEU A 369 7.21 -11.66 6.84
CA LEU A 369 5.94 -11.22 7.40
C LEU A 369 6.11 -10.40 8.68
N HIS A 370 7.12 -10.73 9.49
CA HIS A 370 7.51 -9.93 10.64
C HIS A 370 8.03 -8.55 10.20
N GLN A 371 8.91 -8.49 9.22
CA GLN A 371 9.41 -7.23 8.69
C GLN A 371 8.28 -6.39 8.07
N LYS A 372 7.32 -7.01 7.36
CA LYS A 372 6.14 -6.32 6.83
C LYS A 372 5.26 -5.77 7.94
N GLU A 373 5.01 -6.53 9.01
CA GLU A 373 4.24 -6.06 10.17
C GLU A 373 4.89 -4.81 10.79
N MET A 374 6.19 -4.88 11.10
CA MET A 374 6.92 -3.79 11.74
C MET A 374 7.05 -2.56 10.82
N GLU A 375 7.21 -2.77 9.55
CA GLU A 375 7.42 -1.72 8.55
C GLU A 375 6.13 -0.95 8.23
N PHE A 376 4.98 -1.65 8.12
CA PHE A 376 3.75 -1.11 7.54
C PHE A 376 2.62 -0.84 8.55
N PHE A 377 2.89 -0.74 9.84
CA PHE A 377 1.87 -0.35 10.82
C PHE A 377 1.06 0.87 10.36
N GLY A 378 -0.26 0.71 10.29
CA GLY A 378 -1.20 1.76 9.90
C GLY A 378 -1.27 2.05 8.40
N GLU A 379 -0.53 1.30 7.55
CA GLU A 379 -0.53 1.47 6.09
C GLU A 379 -1.51 0.52 5.37
N ALA A 380 -2.44 -0.10 6.10
CA ALA A 380 -3.49 -0.98 5.58
C ALA A 380 -2.97 -2.24 4.86
N LYS A 381 -1.91 -2.88 5.36
CA LYS A 381 -1.26 -4.03 4.70
C LYS A 381 -1.42 -5.35 5.44
N ARG A 382 -1.41 -5.34 6.78
CA ARG A 382 -1.24 -6.53 7.61
C ARG A 382 -2.22 -7.66 7.31
N TRP A 383 -3.52 -7.34 7.17
CA TRP A 383 -4.53 -8.37 6.87
C TRP A 383 -4.26 -9.11 5.56
N TYR A 384 -3.86 -8.40 4.53
CA TYR A 384 -3.61 -8.99 3.21
C TYR A 384 -2.36 -9.87 3.19
N ASP A 385 -1.36 -9.58 4.03
CA ASP A 385 -0.19 -10.42 4.23
C ASP A 385 -0.57 -11.76 4.87
N LEU A 386 -1.44 -11.73 5.89
CA LEU A 386 -1.95 -12.93 6.55
C LEU A 386 -2.86 -13.75 5.63
N LEU A 387 -3.71 -13.09 4.84
CA LEU A 387 -4.54 -13.77 3.83
C LEU A 387 -3.68 -14.45 2.76
N TRP A 388 -2.63 -13.80 2.30
CA TRP A 388 -1.71 -14.39 1.33
C TRP A 388 -1.03 -15.64 1.93
N LEU A 389 -0.53 -15.57 3.17
CA LEU A 389 0.04 -16.73 3.86
C LEU A 389 -0.98 -17.88 3.96
N ALA A 390 -2.19 -17.60 4.39
CA ALA A 390 -3.24 -18.61 4.49
C ALA A 390 -3.59 -19.26 3.15
N ARG A 391 -3.47 -18.54 2.02
CA ARG A 391 -3.70 -19.06 0.68
C ARG A 391 -2.64 -20.10 0.29
N ILE A 392 -1.36 -19.79 0.52
CA ILE A 392 -0.25 -20.69 0.17
C ILE A 392 -0.14 -21.91 1.12
N ASP A 393 -0.57 -21.78 2.36
CA ASP A 393 -0.55 -22.85 3.35
C ASP A 393 -1.79 -23.78 3.27
N ASN A 394 -2.75 -23.50 2.38
CA ASN A 394 -4.05 -24.17 2.30
C ASN A 394 -4.78 -24.28 3.65
N SER A 395 -4.37 -23.50 4.64
CA SER A 395 -5.09 -23.35 5.90
C SER A 395 -6.15 -22.25 5.74
N SER A 396 -7.39 -22.53 6.12
CA SER A 396 -8.41 -21.49 6.21
C SER A 396 -8.04 -20.53 7.34
N PRO A 397 -8.11 -19.21 7.13
CA PRO A 397 -7.88 -18.22 8.17
C PRO A 397 -8.95 -18.31 9.27
#